data_39269bb291b8c75ac3e70b9699252442
#
_entry.id   39269bb291b8c75ac3e70b9699252442
#
_cell.length_a   1.000
_cell.length_b   1.000
_cell.length_c   1.000
_cell.angle_alpha   90.00
_cell.angle_beta   90.00
_cell.angle_gamma   90.00
#
_symmetry.space_group_name_H-M   'P 1'
#
loop_
_entity.id
_entity.type
_entity.pdbx_description
1 polymer ?
#
loop_
_entity_poly.entity_id
_entity_poly.type
_entity_poly.pdbx_seq_one_letter_code
_entity_poly.pdbx_strand_id
1 'polypeptide(L)'
;LGGKSETNWRLTIWKVDANNAQIPGTSETFTYRQTTPHQSSSETFYRTDKITPIGGHGRYSVSFQRTDNSGDKSRLKVEAIHGVNIRNNVSYPNDTLVRVTVRQTKNATSARDRKYNALINRHVISYNMSTQSVDYKLRASRKFSDIALHNWLVVGGQAENTIDIHGLYLIQAELDAIDPRLSYFDYTFDDEDVSLGQRMETICDAAGVSVFWDDGILSFTLDKRRSTPATVFNRSNTTDAGYSLSYEMTLPGGYDGVEVQYRNPTTNKQAFIRYCVRNNQIELGTPAKAKKFEMMYVRDDFQADYRAQKECRRLIYSRMSMAITALADGEWCNVGDMIQVPDTYDTNHQAGYIVNRSGNDFETNERITFTGSMFVMITDSMGNTTARYPATPRSDTDYGFTAAIPAIDLNIYDGYQVQSPSRYVIATIEELDATRWIITEKQPGSDGTTTLSLAEYSDLIYP
;
A
#
# COMPACT_ATOMS: atom_id res chain seq x y z
N LEU A 1 -59.38 -37.33 21.06
CA LEU A 1 -58.43 -38.45 20.93
C LEU A 1 -57.55 -38.19 19.74
N GLY A 2 -56.41 -37.53 19.92
CA GLY A 2 -55.44 -37.22 18.86
C GLY A 2 -54.74 -38.48 18.37
N GLY A 3 -55.09 -38.92 17.14
CA GLY A 3 -54.37 -40.02 16.50
C GLY A 3 -52.95 -39.59 16.15
N LYS A 4 -51.99 -40.49 16.28
CA LYS A 4 -50.63 -40.27 15.75
C LYS A 4 -50.66 -40.54 14.25
N SER A 5 -50.10 -39.66 13.45
CA SER A 5 -49.86 -39.92 12.02
C SER A 5 -48.56 -40.67 11.85
N GLU A 6 -48.60 -41.69 11.01
CA GLU A 6 -47.46 -42.52 10.72
C GLU A 6 -47.15 -42.49 9.22
N THR A 7 -45.91 -42.22 8.90
CA THR A 7 -45.41 -42.22 7.53
C THR A 7 -44.32 -43.24 7.39
N ASN A 8 -44.50 -44.16 6.45
CA ASN A 8 -43.51 -45.23 6.16
C ASN A 8 -42.97 -45.10 4.74
N TRP A 9 -41.71 -45.32 4.59
CA TRP A 9 -41.10 -45.29 3.27
C TRP A 9 -39.95 -46.33 3.16
N ARG A 10 -39.65 -46.64 1.93
CA ARG A 10 -38.58 -47.56 1.54
C ARG A 10 -37.59 -46.82 0.67
N LEU A 11 -36.32 -47.00 0.97
CA LEU A 11 -35.20 -46.55 0.17
C LEU A 11 -34.46 -47.80 -0.32
N THR A 12 -34.33 -47.97 -1.65
CA THR A 12 -33.53 -49.03 -2.23
C THR A 12 -32.40 -48.40 -3.02
N ILE A 13 -31.19 -48.85 -2.77
CA ILE A 13 -29.97 -48.41 -3.48
C ILE A 13 -29.31 -49.60 -4.12
N TRP A 14 -28.73 -49.38 -5.30
CA TRP A 14 -27.92 -50.39 -5.97
C TRP A 14 -26.86 -49.73 -6.82
N LYS A 15 -25.70 -50.40 -6.93
CA LYS A 15 -24.59 -49.96 -7.78
C LYS A 15 -24.92 -50.19 -9.25
N VAL A 16 -24.50 -49.23 -10.09
CA VAL A 16 -24.70 -49.32 -11.56
C VAL A 16 -23.36 -49.22 -12.29
N ASP A 17 -23.32 -49.86 -13.45
CA ASP A 17 -22.20 -49.80 -14.40
C ASP A 17 -22.21 -48.51 -15.23
N ALA A 18 -21.32 -48.39 -16.21
CA ALA A 18 -21.23 -47.23 -17.10
C ALA A 18 -22.50 -47.01 -17.93
N ASN A 19 -23.26 -48.09 -18.21
CA ASN A 19 -24.49 -48.09 -19.00
C ASN A 19 -25.76 -47.92 -18.13
N ASN A 20 -25.60 -47.63 -16.81
CA ASN A 20 -26.65 -47.59 -15.83
C ASN A 20 -27.36 -48.93 -15.56
N ALA A 21 -26.78 -50.04 -15.96
CA ALA A 21 -27.29 -51.37 -15.62
C ALA A 21 -26.95 -51.73 -14.18
N GLN A 22 -27.89 -52.39 -13.47
CA GLN A 22 -27.66 -52.80 -12.08
C GLN A 22 -26.58 -53.85 -11.98
N ILE A 23 -25.63 -53.67 -11.08
CA ILE A 23 -24.61 -54.69 -10.77
C ILE A 23 -25.23 -55.67 -9.77
N PRO A 24 -25.27 -56.97 -10.11
CA PRO A 24 -25.86 -58.02 -9.22
C PRO A 24 -25.20 -58.06 -7.85
N GLY A 25 -25.98 -58.33 -6.81
CA GLY A 25 -25.49 -58.47 -5.45
C GLY A 25 -25.18 -57.16 -4.71
N THR A 26 -25.46 -55.98 -5.30
CA THR A 26 -25.19 -54.68 -4.70
C THR A 26 -26.44 -53.96 -4.23
N SER A 27 -27.61 -54.55 -4.31
CA SER A 27 -28.90 -53.97 -3.93
C SER A 27 -29.11 -54.05 -2.39
N GLU A 28 -29.41 -52.92 -1.78
CA GLU A 28 -29.76 -52.82 -0.36
C GLU A 28 -31.07 -52.07 -0.23
N THR A 29 -31.88 -52.52 0.72
CA THR A 29 -33.19 -51.88 1.00
C THR A 29 -33.26 -51.49 2.47
N PHE A 30 -33.60 -50.22 2.69
CA PHE A 30 -33.79 -49.65 4.03
C PHE A 30 -35.26 -49.24 4.17
N THR A 31 -35.88 -49.66 5.27
CA THR A 31 -37.24 -49.26 5.59
C THR A 31 -37.25 -48.30 6.77
N TYR A 32 -37.95 -47.21 6.61
CA TYR A 32 -38.02 -46.17 7.61
C TYR A 32 -39.43 -45.90 8.02
N ARG A 33 -39.59 -45.51 9.28
CA ARG A 33 -40.88 -45.12 9.89
C ARG A 33 -40.72 -43.83 10.67
N GLN A 34 -41.62 -42.90 10.46
CA GLN A 34 -41.72 -41.66 11.24
C GLN A 34 -43.14 -41.52 11.80
N THR A 35 -43.21 -41.35 13.10
CA THR A 35 -44.44 -41.08 13.81
C THR A 35 -44.47 -39.63 14.22
N THR A 36 -45.52 -38.90 13.84
CA THR A 36 -45.70 -37.49 14.20
C THR A 36 -46.97 -37.34 15.07
N PRO A 37 -46.94 -36.54 16.15
CA PRO A 37 -48.17 -36.24 16.88
C PRO A 37 -49.12 -35.47 15.97
N HIS A 38 -50.41 -35.80 16.05
CA HIS A 38 -51.44 -35.08 15.36
C HIS A 38 -51.57 -33.67 15.95
N GLN A 39 -50.99 -32.69 15.27
CA GLN A 39 -51.19 -31.28 15.57
C GLN A 39 -51.76 -30.58 14.34
N SER A 40 -52.51 -29.52 14.55
CA SER A 40 -53.15 -28.71 13.51
C SER A 40 -52.18 -27.81 12.75
N SER A 41 -50.87 -27.84 13.07
CA SER A 41 -49.83 -27.06 12.44
C SER A 41 -49.06 -27.89 11.41
N SER A 42 -48.73 -27.28 10.28
CA SER A 42 -47.87 -27.85 9.24
C SER A 42 -46.39 -27.78 9.66
N GLU A 43 -45.94 -28.65 10.57
CA GLU A 43 -44.56 -28.75 10.92
C GLU A 43 -43.79 -29.59 9.88
N THR A 44 -42.66 -29.09 9.42
CA THR A 44 -41.76 -29.81 8.52
C THR A 44 -40.65 -30.47 9.32
N PHE A 45 -40.50 -31.77 9.19
CA PHE A 45 -39.46 -32.54 9.80
C PHE A 45 -38.38 -32.85 8.77
N TYR A 46 -37.14 -32.58 9.09
CA TYR A 46 -35.97 -32.97 8.30
C TYR A 46 -35.28 -34.15 8.94
N ARG A 47 -35.00 -35.17 8.12
CA ARG A 47 -34.21 -36.34 8.52
C ARG A 47 -33.08 -36.55 7.56
N THR A 48 -31.91 -36.83 8.05
CA THR A 48 -30.71 -37.18 7.25
C THR A 48 -30.21 -38.55 7.69
N ASP A 49 -30.16 -39.49 6.77
CA ASP A 49 -29.65 -40.83 7.00
C ASP A 49 -28.30 -40.98 6.25
N LYS A 50 -27.31 -41.51 6.95
CA LYS A 50 -26.01 -41.85 6.36
C LYS A 50 -25.98 -43.34 6.05
N ILE A 51 -25.78 -43.68 4.78
CA ILE A 51 -25.71 -45.04 4.31
C ILE A 51 -24.28 -45.33 3.79
N THR A 52 -23.73 -46.47 4.19
CA THR A 52 -22.46 -46.97 3.65
C THR A 52 -22.79 -48.18 2.78
N PRO A 53 -22.81 -48.03 1.44
CA PRO A 53 -23.27 -49.10 0.53
C PRO A 53 -22.30 -50.31 0.55
N ILE A 54 -22.84 -51.51 0.52
CA ILE A 54 -22.07 -52.77 0.46
C ILE A 54 -21.25 -52.89 -0.83
N GLY A 55 -21.70 -52.24 -1.94
CA GLY A 55 -20.99 -52.23 -3.21
C GLY A 55 -19.76 -51.31 -3.24
N GLY A 56 -19.38 -50.64 -2.15
CA GLY A 56 -18.23 -49.73 -2.06
C GLY A 56 -18.34 -48.49 -2.92
N HIS A 57 -17.21 -47.91 -3.30
CA HIS A 57 -17.20 -46.73 -4.18
C HIS A 57 -17.77 -47.01 -5.57
N GLY A 58 -18.52 -46.04 -6.10
CA GLY A 58 -19.05 -46.14 -7.47
C GLY A 58 -20.29 -45.27 -7.68
N ARG A 59 -20.91 -45.49 -8.83
CA ARG A 59 -22.19 -44.87 -9.20
C ARG A 59 -23.33 -45.70 -8.62
N TYR A 60 -24.34 -45.04 -8.10
CA TYR A 60 -25.51 -45.70 -7.51
C TYR A 60 -26.80 -45.11 -8.10
N SER A 61 -27.78 -45.99 -8.28
CA SER A 61 -29.16 -45.61 -8.47
C SER A 61 -29.92 -45.75 -7.13
N VAL A 62 -30.84 -44.84 -6.91
CA VAL A 62 -31.62 -44.75 -5.68
C VAL A 62 -33.08 -44.76 -6.04
N SER A 63 -33.84 -45.70 -5.46
CA SER A 63 -35.32 -45.71 -5.52
C SER A 63 -35.89 -45.34 -4.16
N PHE A 64 -36.80 -44.39 -4.18
CA PHE A 64 -37.47 -43.92 -3.00
C PHE A 64 -38.98 -44.14 -3.17
N GLN A 65 -39.60 -44.88 -2.26
CA GLN A 65 -41.00 -45.20 -2.34
C GLN A 65 -41.70 -45.05 -0.97
N ARG A 66 -42.83 -44.38 -0.97
CA ARG A 66 -43.72 -44.37 0.17
C ARG A 66 -44.47 -45.71 0.26
N THR A 67 -44.55 -46.31 1.43
CA THR A 67 -45.11 -47.67 1.63
C THR A 67 -46.36 -47.71 2.47
N ASP A 68 -46.79 -46.59 3.06
CA ASP A 68 -48.05 -46.48 3.80
C ASP A 68 -49.20 -46.13 2.86
N ASN A 69 -50.38 -46.66 3.16
CA ASN A 69 -51.64 -46.38 2.45
C ASN A 69 -52.49 -45.34 3.17
N SER A 70 -51.91 -44.56 4.06
CA SER A 70 -52.68 -43.57 4.80
C SER A 70 -53.15 -42.47 3.85
N GLY A 71 -54.45 -42.20 3.86
CA GLY A 71 -55.07 -41.05 3.20
C GLY A 71 -54.65 -39.71 3.85
N ASP A 72 -53.58 -39.74 4.57
CA ASP A 72 -53.01 -38.64 5.34
C ASP A 72 -52.40 -37.57 4.43
N LYS A 73 -52.65 -36.33 4.74
CA LYS A 73 -52.16 -35.17 4.01
C LYS A 73 -50.65 -34.94 4.14
N SER A 74 -49.90 -35.87 4.78
CA SER A 74 -48.47 -35.75 4.94
C SER A 74 -47.74 -35.92 3.60
N ARG A 75 -46.87 -34.98 3.27
CA ARG A 75 -46.03 -35.03 2.07
C ARG A 75 -44.63 -35.53 2.44
N LEU A 76 -44.14 -36.53 1.71
CA LEU A 76 -42.79 -37.02 1.82
C LEU A 76 -41.99 -36.56 0.61
N LYS A 77 -40.85 -35.93 0.83
CA LYS A 77 -40.01 -35.37 -0.21
C LYS A 77 -38.53 -35.72 0.07
N VAL A 78 -37.82 -36.12 -0.95
CA VAL A 78 -36.36 -36.17 -0.91
C VAL A 78 -35.83 -34.78 -1.20
N GLU A 79 -35.15 -34.18 -0.25
CA GLU A 79 -34.62 -32.82 -0.38
C GLU A 79 -33.28 -32.84 -1.14
N ALA A 80 -32.34 -33.73 -0.77
CA ALA A 80 -31.05 -33.86 -1.41
C ALA A 80 -30.46 -35.27 -1.22
N ILE A 81 -29.69 -35.71 -2.18
CA ILE A 81 -28.84 -36.90 -2.09
C ILE A 81 -27.40 -36.49 -2.30
N HIS A 82 -26.56 -36.74 -1.33
CA HIS A 82 -25.13 -36.38 -1.38
C HIS A 82 -24.29 -37.65 -1.40
N GLY A 83 -23.42 -37.79 -2.40
CA GLY A 83 -22.33 -38.77 -2.40
C GLY A 83 -21.17 -38.22 -1.58
N VAL A 84 -20.76 -38.95 -0.53
CA VAL A 84 -19.62 -38.57 0.30
C VAL A 84 -18.46 -39.53 0.02
N ASN A 85 -17.38 -39.01 -0.50
CA ASN A 85 -16.13 -39.75 -0.68
C ASN A 85 -15.13 -39.28 0.39
N ILE A 86 -14.73 -40.22 1.27
CA ILE A 86 -13.74 -39.94 2.31
C ILE A 86 -12.36 -40.14 1.71
N ARG A 87 -11.60 -39.06 1.58
CA ARG A 87 -10.19 -39.10 1.18
C ARG A 87 -9.32 -39.18 2.43
N ASN A 88 -8.72 -40.31 2.69
CA ASN A 88 -7.93 -40.56 3.90
C ASN A 88 -6.51 -39.97 3.87
N ASN A 89 -6.00 -39.63 2.68
CA ASN A 89 -4.60 -39.19 2.50
C ASN A 89 -4.49 -37.77 1.96
N VAL A 90 -5.41 -36.90 2.32
CA VAL A 90 -5.31 -35.49 1.94
C VAL A 90 -4.61 -34.74 3.07
N SER A 91 -3.45 -34.17 2.75
CA SER A 91 -2.69 -33.31 3.64
C SER A 91 -2.71 -31.87 3.09
N TYR A 92 -2.88 -30.92 3.95
CA TYR A 92 -2.81 -29.49 3.67
C TYR A 92 -1.71 -28.86 4.51
N PRO A 93 -0.43 -29.14 4.20
CA PRO A 93 0.69 -28.79 5.09
C PRO A 93 0.87 -27.28 5.28
N ASN A 94 0.39 -26.49 4.31
CA ASN A 94 0.53 -25.03 4.31
C ASN A 94 -0.78 -24.30 4.64
N ASP A 95 -1.86 -25.05 4.91
CA ASP A 95 -3.18 -24.46 5.16
C ASP A 95 -3.61 -24.67 6.61
N THR A 96 -4.16 -23.63 7.22
CA THR A 96 -4.83 -23.74 8.52
C THR A 96 -6.29 -24.11 8.31
N LEU A 97 -6.64 -25.33 8.66
CA LEU A 97 -8.01 -25.83 8.54
C LEU A 97 -8.78 -25.55 9.82
N VAL A 98 -9.91 -24.86 9.68
CA VAL A 98 -10.83 -24.59 10.80
C VAL A 98 -12.16 -25.28 10.55
N ARG A 99 -12.59 -26.10 11.52
CA ARG A 99 -13.93 -26.70 11.53
C ARG A 99 -14.83 -25.97 12.52
N VAL A 100 -15.86 -25.32 12.02
CA VAL A 100 -16.87 -24.67 12.84
C VAL A 100 -18.10 -25.57 12.91
N THR A 101 -18.48 -26.00 14.13
CA THR A 101 -19.69 -26.77 14.36
C THR A 101 -20.70 -25.90 15.11
N VAL A 102 -21.83 -25.63 14.47
CA VAL A 102 -22.90 -24.84 15.07
C VAL A 102 -24.11 -25.74 15.34
N ARG A 103 -24.52 -25.82 16.59
CA ARG A 103 -25.74 -26.53 16.98
C ARG A 103 -26.95 -25.59 16.80
N GLN A 104 -28.02 -26.09 16.21
CA GLN A 104 -29.26 -25.36 16.11
C GLN A 104 -29.88 -25.14 17.51
N THR A 105 -30.26 -23.91 17.80
CA THR A 105 -30.92 -23.51 19.05
C THR A 105 -32.05 -22.56 18.72
N LYS A 106 -32.89 -22.22 19.71
CA LYS A 106 -33.99 -21.23 19.52
C LYS A 106 -33.51 -19.87 18.99
N ASN A 107 -32.24 -19.51 19.32
CA ASN A 107 -31.62 -18.24 18.91
C ASN A 107 -30.75 -18.39 17.65
N ALA A 108 -30.70 -19.57 17.06
CA ALA A 108 -29.83 -19.89 15.93
C ALA A 108 -30.61 -20.75 14.92
N THR A 109 -31.67 -20.15 14.35
CA THR A 109 -32.65 -20.85 13.50
C THR A 109 -32.18 -21.03 12.06
N SER A 110 -31.27 -20.19 11.56
CA SER A 110 -30.73 -20.29 10.20
C SER A 110 -29.23 -20.54 10.20
N ALA A 111 -28.78 -21.55 9.46
CA ALA A 111 -27.36 -21.83 9.24
C ALA A 111 -26.74 -20.95 8.14
N ARG A 112 -27.57 -20.32 7.29
CA ARG A 112 -27.14 -19.56 6.12
C ARG A 112 -26.61 -18.17 6.43
N ASP A 113 -27.08 -17.55 7.54
CA ASP A 113 -26.79 -16.15 7.85
C ASP A 113 -25.69 -15.98 8.90
N ARG A 114 -24.86 -17.00 9.11
CA ARG A 114 -23.80 -16.96 10.12
C ARG A 114 -22.50 -16.51 9.50
N LYS A 115 -22.01 -15.38 9.97
CA LYS A 115 -20.69 -14.87 9.63
C LYS A 115 -19.69 -15.37 10.63
N TYR A 116 -18.61 -16.00 10.16
CA TYR A 116 -17.45 -16.38 10.95
C TYR A 116 -16.35 -15.35 10.75
N ASN A 117 -15.91 -14.73 11.83
CA ASN A 117 -14.79 -13.81 11.83
C ASN A 117 -13.64 -14.43 12.62
N ALA A 118 -12.46 -14.42 12.06
CA ALA A 118 -11.25 -14.87 12.71
C ALA A 118 -10.13 -13.83 12.57
N LEU A 119 -9.31 -13.73 13.59
CA LEU A 119 -8.02 -13.06 13.50
C LEU A 119 -7.01 -14.07 12.99
N ILE A 120 -6.39 -13.79 11.87
CA ILE A 120 -5.41 -14.67 11.23
C ILE A 120 -4.10 -13.92 11.00
N ASN A 121 -2.98 -14.60 11.25
CA ASN A 121 -1.66 -14.15 10.80
C ASN A 121 -1.29 -14.97 9.56
N ARG A 122 -1.16 -14.30 8.43
CA ARG A 122 -0.69 -14.96 7.22
C ARG A 122 0.82 -15.15 7.28
N HIS A 123 1.28 -16.31 6.85
CA HIS A 123 2.68 -16.56 6.63
C HIS A 123 3.06 -16.07 5.23
N VAL A 124 4.11 -15.32 5.14
CA VAL A 124 4.62 -14.69 3.92
C VAL A 124 6.11 -14.95 3.75
N ILE A 125 6.62 -14.76 2.55
CA ILE A 125 8.04 -14.75 2.25
C ILE A 125 8.69 -13.48 2.79
N SER A 126 10.02 -13.46 2.86
CA SER A 126 10.78 -12.30 3.29
C SER A 126 12.05 -12.13 2.46
N TYR A 127 12.76 -11.03 2.66
CA TYR A 127 14.05 -10.78 2.01
C TYR A 127 15.15 -10.67 3.06
N ASN A 128 16.28 -11.28 2.78
CA ASN A 128 17.45 -11.19 3.64
C ASN A 128 18.39 -10.11 3.10
N MET A 129 18.49 -9.00 3.82
CA MET A 129 19.34 -7.86 3.47
C MET A 129 20.82 -8.21 3.42
N SER A 130 21.29 -9.16 4.26
CA SER A 130 22.71 -9.52 4.31
C SER A 130 23.15 -10.39 3.14
N THR A 131 22.28 -11.29 2.68
CA THR A 131 22.54 -12.17 1.53
C THR A 131 21.98 -11.63 0.22
N GLN A 132 21.24 -10.53 0.27
CA GLN A 132 20.54 -9.92 -0.86
C GLN A 132 19.70 -10.92 -1.65
N SER A 133 18.95 -11.76 -0.96
CA SER A 133 18.15 -12.82 -1.58
C SER A 133 16.78 -12.99 -0.93
N VAL A 134 15.82 -13.41 -1.73
CA VAL A 134 14.46 -13.72 -1.23
C VAL A 134 14.51 -15.05 -0.46
N ASP A 135 13.96 -15.04 0.75
CA ASP A 135 13.73 -16.25 1.54
C ASP A 135 12.28 -16.71 1.35
N TYR A 136 12.11 -17.75 0.57
CA TYR A 136 10.79 -18.34 0.28
C TYR A 136 10.18 -19.13 1.43
N LYS A 137 10.88 -19.24 2.56
CA LYS A 137 10.34 -19.86 3.77
C LYS A 137 9.25 -18.99 4.37
N LEU A 138 8.03 -19.51 4.40
CA LEU A 138 6.87 -18.80 4.92
C LEU A 138 6.97 -18.60 6.43
N ARG A 139 6.84 -17.35 6.90
CA ARG A 139 6.83 -16.95 8.32
C ARG A 139 5.71 -15.95 8.57
N ALA A 140 5.18 -15.94 9.79
CA ALA A 140 4.23 -14.90 10.19
C ALA A 140 4.92 -13.54 10.21
N SER A 141 4.37 -12.58 9.49
CA SER A 141 4.86 -11.20 9.48
C SER A 141 3.69 -10.21 9.40
N ARG A 142 3.90 -9.03 10.00
CA ARG A 142 3.03 -7.86 9.89
C ARG A 142 3.72 -6.72 9.12
N LYS A 143 4.94 -6.93 8.65
CA LYS A 143 5.71 -5.90 7.96
C LYS A 143 5.15 -5.67 6.54
N PHE A 144 4.93 -4.41 6.18
CA PHE A 144 4.39 -4.06 4.88
C PHE A 144 5.29 -4.57 3.74
N SER A 145 6.62 -4.54 3.91
CA SER A 145 7.58 -5.00 2.91
C SER A 145 7.48 -6.50 2.63
N ASP A 146 7.38 -7.35 3.68
CA ASP A 146 7.18 -8.79 3.51
C ASP A 146 5.86 -9.08 2.82
N ILE A 147 4.81 -8.32 3.18
CA ILE A 147 3.47 -8.48 2.62
C ILE A 147 3.44 -8.00 1.17
N ALA A 148 4.09 -6.87 0.86
CA ALA A 148 4.23 -6.35 -0.50
C ALA A 148 5.00 -7.33 -1.40
N LEU A 149 6.16 -7.81 -0.93
CA LEU A 149 6.96 -8.80 -1.64
C LEU A 149 6.17 -10.09 -1.91
N HIS A 150 5.46 -10.61 -0.91
CA HIS A 150 4.63 -11.80 -1.05
C HIS A 150 3.47 -11.59 -2.04
N ASN A 151 2.80 -10.44 -1.99
CA ASN A 151 1.74 -10.12 -2.94
C ASN A 151 2.27 -9.99 -4.37
N TRP A 152 3.44 -9.40 -4.57
CA TRP A 152 4.03 -9.23 -5.89
C TRP A 152 4.48 -10.55 -6.48
N LEU A 153 5.35 -11.29 -5.79
CA LEU A 153 5.97 -12.51 -6.31
C LEU A 153 5.04 -13.73 -6.26
N VAL A 154 4.35 -13.96 -5.14
CA VAL A 154 3.59 -15.21 -4.93
C VAL A 154 2.14 -15.07 -5.39
N VAL A 155 1.46 -14.00 -5.00
CA VAL A 155 0.04 -13.80 -5.37
C VAL A 155 -0.08 -13.29 -6.79
N GLY A 156 0.75 -12.31 -7.17
CA GLY A 156 0.77 -11.72 -8.50
C GLY A 156 1.56 -12.50 -9.53
N GLY A 157 2.40 -13.47 -9.11
CA GLY A 157 3.21 -14.28 -10.00
C GLY A 157 4.24 -13.48 -10.81
N GLN A 158 4.65 -12.30 -10.32
CA GLN A 158 5.61 -11.44 -10.98
C GLN A 158 7.05 -11.90 -10.72
N ALA A 159 7.99 -11.54 -11.59
CA ALA A 159 9.40 -11.88 -11.42
C ALA A 159 10.12 -10.96 -10.44
N GLU A 160 11.17 -11.45 -9.78
CA GLU A 160 11.96 -10.68 -8.80
C GLU A 160 12.59 -9.40 -9.41
N ASN A 161 12.97 -9.43 -10.68
CA ASN A 161 13.60 -8.31 -11.37
C ASN A 161 12.62 -7.22 -11.81
N THR A 162 11.33 -7.35 -11.51
CA THR A 162 10.29 -6.35 -11.83
C THR A 162 9.95 -5.44 -10.65
N ILE A 163 10.64 -5.61 -9.53
CA ILE A 163 10.42 -4.88 -8.28
C ILE A 163 11.75 -4.55 -7.60
N ASP A 164 11.91 -3.33 -7.10
CA ASP A 164 13.06 -2.95 -6.26
C ASP A 164 12.91 -3.49 -4.84
N ILE A 165 13.29 -4.77 -4.67
CA ILE A 165 13.20 -5.46 -3.38
C ILE A 165 14.14 -4.81 -2.36
N HIS A 166 15.36 -4.45 -2.77
CA HIS A 166 16.36 -3.89 -1.86
C HIS A 166 15.91 -2.53 -1.31
N GLY A 167 15.46 -1.63 -2.18
CA GLY A 167 14.93 -0.32 -1.80
C GLY A 167 13.71 -0.43 -0.88
N LEU A 168 12.80 -1.38 -1.13
CA LEU A 168 11.66 -1.65 -0.27
C LEU A 168 12.06 -1.99 1.18
N TYR A 169 13.10 -2.82 1.35
CA TYR A 169 13.58 -3.22 2.68
C TYR A 169 14.48 -2.18 3.35
N LEU A 170 15.16 -1.33 2.59
CA LEU A 170 15.82 -0.14 3.13
C LEU A 170 14.79 0.82 3.75
N ILE A 171 13.68 1.05 3.08
CA ILE A 171 12.58 1.85 3.61
C ILE A 171 12.02 1.25 4.90
N GLN A 172 11.83 -0.06 4.94
CA GLN A 172 11.41 -0.72 6.19
C GLN A 172 12.40 -0.49 7.32
N ALA A 173 13.71 -0.63 7.05
CA ALA A 173 14.73 -0.42 8.06
C ALA A 173 14.76 1.02 8.59
N GLU A 174 14.52 2.01 7.74
CA GLU A 174 14.39 3.41 8.14
C GLU A 174 13.17 3.64 9.05
N LEU A 175 12.02 3.06 8.70
CA LEU A 175 10.81 3.15 9.53
C LEU A 175 11.00 2.45 10.87
N ASP A 176 11.61 1.26 10.86
CA ASP A 176 11.90 0.48 12.06
C ASP A 176 12.90 1.19 12.99
N ALA A 177 13.78 2.02 12.46
CA ALA A 177 14.69 2.85 13.25
C ALA A 177 13.97 3.99 14.01
N ILE A 178 12.84 4.47 13.49
CA ILE A 178 11.95 5.43 14.19
C ILE A 178 11.09 4.67 15.20
N ASP A 179 10.25 3.77 14.72
CA ASP A 179 9.43 2.85 15.52
C ASP A 179 8.98 1.66 14.65
N PRO A 180 9.20 0.41 15.08
CA PRO A 180 8.83 -0.78 14.30
C PRO A 180 7.34 -0.87 13.93
N ARG A 181 6.45 -0.17 14.65
CA ARG A 181 5.01 -0.15 14.41
C ARG A 181 4.65 0.64 13.14
N LEU A 182 5.49 1.56 12.70
CA LEU A 182 5.27 2.34 11.48
C LEU A 182 5.30 1.50 10.20
N SER A 183 5.92 0.32 10.26
CA SER A 183 6.00 -0.62 9.14
C SER A 183 4.93 -1.72 9.17
N TYR A 184 3.92 -1.65 10.05
CA TYR A 184 2.86 -2.67 10.14
C TYR A 184 1.78 -2.46 9.07
N PHE A 185 1.23 -3.59 8.62
CA PHE A 185 0.08 -3.67 7.75
C PHE A 185 -0.85 -4.79 8.19
N ASP A 186 -2.11 -4.49 8.42
CA ASP A 186 -3.09 -5.43 8.95
C ASP A 186 -4.42 -5.33 8.19
N TYR A 187 -4.54 -6.04 7.07
CA TYR A 187 -5.71 -6.00 6.22
C TYR A 187 -6.00 -7.36 5.57
N THR A 188 -7.23 -7.54 5.14
CA THR A 188 -7.65 -8.67 4.31
C THR A 188 -8.25 -8.14 3.03
N PHE A 189 -7.65 -8.46 1.90
CA PHE A 189 -8.24 -8.21 0.59
C PHE A 189 -9.29 -9.27 0.33
N ASP A 190 -10.56 -8.95 0.60
CA ASP A 190 -11.74 -9.79 0.43
C ASP A 190 -12.50 -9.47 -0.87
N ASP A 191 -12.11 -8.43 -1.57
CA ASP A 191 -12.62 -8.05 -2.88
C ASP A 191 -11.73 -8.66 -3.98
N GLU A 192 -12.33 -9.46 -4.86
CA GLU A 192 -11.66 -10.11 -5.98
C GLU A 192 -11.31 -9.12 -7.10
N ASP A 193 -12.02 -8.00 -7.19
CA ASP A 193 -11.85 -6.99 -8.24
C ASP A 193 -10.66 -6.05 -8.01
N VAL A 194 -10.00 -6.10 -6.85
CA VAL A 194 -8.83 -5.27 -6.55
C VAL A 194 -7.61 -5.75 -7.35
N SER A 195 -7.09 -4.88 -8.22
CA SER A 195 -5.90 -5.17 -9.02
C SER A 195 -4.63 -5.30 -8.16
N LEU A 196 -3.59 -5.97 -8.70
CA LEU A 196 -2.30 -6.09 -8.01
C LEU A 196 -1.69 -4.73 -7.69
N GLY A 197 -1.75 -3.76 -8.61
CA GLY A 197 -1.27 -2.40 -8.39
C GLY A 197 -1.96 -1.72 -7.22
N GLN A 198 -3.29 -1.74 -7.17
CA GLN A 198 -4.07 -1.18 -6.07
C GLN A 198 -3.77 -1.86 -4.71
N ARG A 199 -3.49 -3.18 -4.72
CA ARG A 199 -3.04 -3.88 -3.50
C ARG A 199 -1.69 -3.36 -3.04
N MET A 200 -0.74 -3.17 -3.97
CA MET A 200 0.59 -2.63 -3.67
C MET A 200 0.49 -1.20 -3.10
N GLU A 201 -0.31 -0.33 -3.70
CA GLU A 201 -0.58 1.01 -3.21
C GLU A 201 -1.16 0.99 -1.79
N THR A 202 -2.18 0.15 -1.53
CA THR A 202 -2.79 0.04 -0.19
C THR A 202 -1.82 -0.47 0.86
N ILE A 203 -0.97 -1.45 0.51
CA ILE A 203 0.04 -2.01 1.42
C ILE A 203 1.08 -0.95 1.76
N CYS A 204 1.56 -0.22 0.78
CA CYS A 204 2.60 0.78 0.93
C CYS A 204 2.08 2.05 1.63
N ASP A 205 0.84 2.49 1.35
CA ASP A 205 0.25 3.66 2.01
C ASP A 205 0.12 3.49 3.52
N ALA A 206 -0.05 2.27 4.04
CA ALA A 206 -0.03 2.01 5.47
C ALA A 206 1.25 2.52 6.16
N ALA A 207 2.36 2.40 5.47
CA ALA A 207 3.68 2.85 5.93
C ALA A 207 4.05 4.27 5.45
N GLY A 208 3.15 4.95 4.72
CA GLY A 208 3.42 6.26 4.12
C GLY A 208 4.43 6.19 2.98
N VAL A 209 4.43 5.08 2.26
CA VAL A 209 5.29 4.81 1.12
C VAL A 209 4.48 4.96 -0.17
N SER A 210 4.99 5.72 -1.11
CA SER A 210 4.42 5.82 -2.46
C SER A 210 5.08 4.83 -3.41
N VAL A 211 4.29 4.35 -4.37
CA VAL A 211 4.71 3.36 -5.37
C VAL A 211 4.75 4.06 -6.73
N PHE A 212 5.80 3.83 -7.51
CA PHE A 212 5.94 4.37 -8.85
C PHE A 212 6.70 3.40 -9.75
N TRP A 213 6.64 3.64 -11.06
CA TRP A 213 7.40 2.87 -12.04
C TRP A 213 8.66 3.64 -12.43
N ASP A 214 9.80 2.97 -12.34
CA ASP A 214 11.09 3.48 -12.77
C ASP A 214 11.72 2.45 -13.72
N ASP A 215 11.88 2.80 -14.98
CA ASP A 215 12.42 1.94 -16.05
C ASP A 215 11.77 0.52 -16.12
N GLY A 216 10.45 0.44 -15.86
CA GLY A 216 9.71 -0.82 -15.85
C GLY A 216 9.88 -1.65 -14.56
N ILE A 217 10.55 -1.12 -13.56
CA ILE A 217 10.71 -1.70 -12.22
C ILE A 217 9.77 -0.98 -11.25
N LEU A 218 9.01 -1.74 -10.47
CA LEU A 218 8.18 -1.18 -9.41
C LEU A 218 9.06 -0.70 -8.28
N SER A 219 9.10 0.61 -8.07
CA SER A 219 9.98 1.30 -7.13
C SER A 219 9.18 2.02 -6.04
N PHE A 220 9.87 2.38 -4.96
CA PHE A 220 9.24 2.88 -3.74
C PHE A 220 9.92 4.13 -3.23
N THR A 221 9.13 5.07 -2.70
CA THR A 221 9.65 6.24 -2.02
C THR A 221 8.94 6.48 -0.71
N LEU A 222 9.72 6.72 0.35
CA LEU A 222 9.19 7.08 1.66
C LEU A 222 9.04 8.59 1.76
N ASP A 223 7.89 9.02 2.19
CA ASP A 223 7.64 10.40 2.57
C ASP A 223 8.27 10.69 3.95
N LYS A 224 9.53 11.15 3.92
CA LYS A 224 10.41 11.33 5.08
C LYS A 224 11.13 12.67 5.06
N ARG A 225 11.71 13.03 6.21
CA ARG A 225 12.65 14.16 6.28
C ARG A 225 13.88 13.88 5.40
N ARG A 226 14.30 14.89 4.63
CA ARG A 226 15.45 14.81 3.74
C ARG A 226 16.45 15.91 4.07
N SER A 227 17.74 15.58 4.12
CA SER A 227 18.79 16.52 4.47
C SER A 227 19.34 17.29 3.28
N THR A 228 19.41 16.64 2.11
CA THR A 228 19.99 17.19 0.89
C THR A 228 19.02 17.05 -0.28
N PRO A 229 18.89 18.07 -1.13
CA PRO A 229 18.18 17.95 -2.39
C PRO A 229 18.85 16.93 -3.32
N ALA A 230 18.06 16.22 -4.11
CA ALA A 230 18.57 15.33 -5.15
C ALA A 230 19.27 16.13 -6.26
N THR A 231 18.67 17.24 -6.66
CA THR A 231 19.25 18.14 -7.67
C THR A 231 18.73 19.58 -7.52
N VAL A 232 19.31 20.48 -8.30
CA VAL A 232 18.95 21.91 -8.37
C VAL A 232 18.42 22.23 -9.75
N PHE A 233 17.23 22.81 -9.80
CA PHE A 233 16.68 23.38 -11.04
C PHE A 233 16.77 24.90 -11.04
N ASN A 234 17.22 25.44 -12.12
CA ASN A 234 17.32 26.88 -12.35
C ASN A 234 17.04 27.18 -13.85
N ARG A 235 17.14 28.42 -14.27
CA ARG A 235 16.87 28.82 -15.66
C ARG A 235 17.75 28.16 -16.70
N SER A 236 18.87 27.52 -16.33
CA SER A 236 19.75 26.84 -17.30
C SER A 236 19.29 25.41 -17.62
N ASN A 237 18.44 24.81 -16.80
CA ASN A 237 17.92 23.45 -16.99
C ASN A 237 16.37 23.34 -16.89
N THR A 238 15.71 24.48 -16.97
CA THR A 238 14.25 24.60 -17.16
C THR A 238 13.94 25.37 -18.44
N THR A 239 12.77 25.15 -18.99
CA THR A 239 12.30 25.90 -20.18
C THR A 239 11.73 27.26 -19.77
N ASP A 240 11.85 28.26 -20.65
CA ASP A 240 11.33 29.62 -20.42
C ASP A 240 9.82 29.70 -20.21
N ALA A 241 9.08 28.67 -20.64
CA ALA A 241 7.61 28.67 -20.61
C ALA A 241 7.02 28.10 -19.31
N GLY A 242 7.86 27.65 -18.40
CA GLY A 242 7.42 26.54 -17.56
C GLY A 242 7.42 26.71 -16.09
N TYR A 243 7.23 27.90 -15.47
CA TYR A 243 6.96 27.79 -14.05
C TYR A 243 5.75 28.59 -13.56
N SER A 244 4.87 27.87 -12.91
CA SER A 244 3.72 28.46 -12.26
C SER A 244 3.83 28.21 -10.77
N LEU A 245 3.84 29.26 -9.97
CA LEU A 245 3.79 29.22 -8.53
C LEU A 245 2.36 29.54 -8.06
N SER A 246 1.79 28.67 -7.24
CA SER A 246 0.50 28.86 -6.60
C SER A 246 0.65 28.84 -5.09
N TYR A 247 0.03 29.78 -4.41
CA TYR A 247 0.03 29.90 -2.95
C TYR A 247 -1.38 29.93 -2.40
N GLU A 248 -1.68 29.06 -1.44
CA GLU A 248 -2.95 29.07 -0.71
C GLU A 248 -2.84 29.94 0.55
N MET A 249 -3.50 31.09 0.56
CA MET A 249 -3.49 32.01 1.71
C MET A 249 -4.20 31.42 2.95
N THR A 250 -5.16 30.53 2.73
CA THR A 250 -5.81 29.73 3.78
C THR A 250 -5.15 28.37 3.93
N LEU A 251 -5.55 27.58 4.89
CA LEU A 251 -5.12 26.18 4.95
C LEU A 251 -5.61 25.42 3.71
N PRO A 252 -4.78 24.52 3.11
CA PRO A 252 -5.07 23.83 1.88
C PRO A 252 -6.46 23.18 1.85
N GLY A 253 -7.23 23.45 0.79
CA GLY A 253 -8.60 22.96 0.62
C GLY A 253 -9.60 23.52 1.65
N GLY A 254 -9.22 24.54 2.44
CA GLY A 254 -10.01 25.14 3.52
C GLY A 254 -10.29 24.17 4.66
N TYR A 255 -9.44 23.15 4.86
CA TYR A 255 -9.50 22.23 6.01
C TYR A 255 -8.88 22.90 7.23
N ASP A 256 -9.48 22.72 8.41
CA ASP A 256 -8.96 23.22 9.70
C ASP A 256 -8.33 22.11 10.55
N GLY A 257 -8.18 20.91 9.99
CA GLY A 257 -7.55 19.77 10.65
C GLY A 257 -7.67 18.49 9.89
N VAL A 258 -7.29 17.40 10.53
CA VAL A 258 -7.20 16.05 9.96
C VAL A 258 -7.96 15.05 10.83
N GLU A 259 -8.62 14.09 10.18
CA GLU A 259 -9.22 12.93 10.82
C GLU A 259 -8.65 11.67 10.16
N VAL A 260 -7.95 10.85 10.93
CA VAL A 260 -7.51 9.52 10.53
C VAL A 260 -8.43 8.48 11.13
N GLN A 261 -9.08 7.71 10.28
CA GLN A 261 -9.91 6.60 10.64
C GLN A 261 -9.09 5.31 10.55
N TYR A 262 -9.06 4.52 11.59
CA TYR A 262 -8.31 3.27 11.67
C TYR A 262 -9.10 2.23 12.44
N ARG A 263 -8.57 1.01 12.57
CA ARG A 263 -9.19 -0.07 13.32
C ARG A 263 -8.49 -0.27 14.66
N ASN A 264 -9.20 -0.03 15.75
CA ASN A 264 -8.63 -0.20 17.09
C ASN A 264 -8.24 -1.66 17.35
N PRO A 265 -7.01 -1.95 17.80
CA PRO A 265 -6.49 -3.31 17.95
C PRO A 265 -7.23 -4.14 19.01
N THR A 266 -7.72 -3.50 20.07
CA THR A 266 -8.37 -4.16 21.21
C THR A 266 -9.84 -4.45 20.95
N THR A 267 -10.58 -3.46 20.45
CA THR A 267 -12.03 -3.57 20.25
C THR A 267 -12.40 -4.11 18.87
N ASN A 268 -11.45 -4.12 17.94
CA ASN A 268 -11.63 -4.42 16.51
C ASN A 268 -12.70 -3.55 15.84
N LYS A 269 -13.02 -2.39 16.45
CA LYS A 269 -13.97 -1.41 15.92
C LYS A 269 -13.22 -0.26 15.26
N GLN A 270 -13.94 0.47 14.46
CA GLN A 270 -13.51 1.72 13.87
C GLN A 270 -13.20 2.73 14.98
N ALA A 271 -12.07 3.39 14.87
CA ALA A 271 -11.62 4.46 15.78
C ALA A 271 -11.08 5.63 14.97
N PHE A 272 -10.96 6.80 15.60
CA PHE A 272 -10.59 8.03 14.95
C PHE A 272 -9.54 8.77 15.77
N ILE A 273 -8.52 9.26 15.10
CA ILE A 273 -7.57 10.24 15.64
C ILE A 273 -7.78 11.55 14.91
N ARG A 274 -7.92 12.64 15.67
CA ARG A 274 -8.26 13.96 15.14
C ARG A 274 -7.32 15.03 15.69
N TYR A 275 -6.79 15.80 14.77
CA TYR A 275 -6.02 17.00 15.08
C TYR A 275 -6.64 18.21 14.39
N CYS A 276 -6.67 19.34 15.07
CA CYS A 276 -7.05 20.62 14.52
C CYS A 276 -5.86 21.59 14.52
N VAL A 277 -5.86 22.50 13.57
CA VAL A 277 -4.88 23.59 13.48
C VAL A 277 -5.41 24.81 14.20
N ARG A 278 -4.68 25.27 15.22
CA ARG A 278 -4.96 26.51 15.93
C ARG A 278 -3.68 27.32 16.09
N ASN A 279 -3.73 28.59 15.73
CA ASN A 279 -2.57 29.49 15.83
C ASN A 279 -1.28 28.92 15.19
N ASN A 280 -1.41 28.27 14.00
CA ASN A 280 -0.32 27.58 13.31
C ASN A 280 0.33 26.43 14.13
N GLN A 281 -0.39 25.86 15.07
CA GLN A 281 0.02 24.68 15.82
C GLN A 281 -1.03 23.59 15.71
N ILE A 282 -0.61 22.33 15.86
CA ILE A 282 -1.52 21.19 15.88
C ILE A 282 -1.94 20.88 17.31
N GLU A 283 -3.22 20.64 17.52
CA GLU A 283 -3.79 20.27 18.81
C GLU A 283 -4.73 19.08 18.65
N LEU A 284 -4.73 18.15 19.61
CA LEU A 284 -5.74 17.11 19.68
C LEU A 284 -7.13 17.74 19.86
N GLY A 285 -8.04 17.42 18.95
CA GLY A 285 -9.39 17.97 18.98
C GLY A 285 -10.16 17.65 17.72
N THR A 286 -11.46 17.95 17.72
CA THR A 286 -12.32 17.72 16.55
C THR A 286 -12.33 18.95 15.67
N PRO A 287 -11.81 18.89 14.44
CA PRO A 287 -11.86 19.97 13.47
C PRO A 287 -13.30 20.21 12.98
N ALA A 288 -13.63 21.42 12.58
CA ALA A 288 -14.91 21.74 11.97
C ALA A 288 -15.01 21.17 10.54
N LYS A 289 -13.89 21.22 9.80
CA LYS A 289 -13.77 20.66 8.45
C LYS A 289 -12.47 19.85 8.33
N ALA A 290 -12.55 18.54 8.62
CA ALA A 290 -11.40 17.66 8.57
C ALA A 290 -11.05 17.19 7.16
N LYS A 291 -9.75 17.14 6.85
CA LYS A 291 -9.24 16.29 5.78
C LYS A 291 -9.22 14.85 6.29
N LYS A 292 -10.00 13.96 5.65
CA LYS A 292 -10.21 12.59 6.13
C LYS A 292 -9.28 11.62 5.44
N PHE A 293 -8.74 10.69 6.23
CA PHE A 293 -7.93 9.56 5.77
C PHE A 293 -8.53 8.26 6.30
N GLU A 294 -8.94 7.38 5.41
CA GLU A 294 -9.55 6.08 5.74
C GLU A 294 -8.49 4.98 5.69
N MET A 295 -7.84 4.72 6.80
CA MET A 295 -6.73 3.77 6.93
C MET A 295 -7.19 2.47 7.63
N MET A 296 -8.17 1.78 7.05
CA MET A 296 -8.74 0.55 7.64
C MET A 296 -7.74 -0.63 7.69
N TYR A 297 -6.61 -0.49 7.00
CA TYR A 297 -5.46 -1.39 7.00
C TYR A 297 -4.44 -1.10 8.10
N VAL A 298 -4.66 -0.08 8.92
CA VAL A 298 -3.88 0.27 10.11
C VAL A 298 -4.63 -0.19 11.35
N ARG A 299 -3.95 -0.94 12.22
CA ARG A 299 -4.48 -1.44 13.49
C ARG A 299 -3.60 -1.10 14.69
N ASP A 300 -2.80 -0.09 14.57
CA ASP A 300 -1.93 0.41 15.63
C ASP A 300 -2.21 1.89 15.88
N ASP A 301 -2.43 2.24 17.16
CA ASP A 301 -2.80 3.60 17.57
C ASP A 301 -1.64 4.58 17.31
N PHE A 302 -0.40 4.15 17.52
CA PHE A 302 0.79 4.97 17.29
C PHE A 302 0.99 5.27 15.80
N GLN A 303 0.84 4.26 14.95
CA GLN A 303 0.96 4.42 13.48
C GLN A 303 -0.10 5.39 12.95
N ALA A 304 -1.35 5.28 13.42
CA ALA A 304 -2.44 6.18 13.04
C ALA A 304 -2.20 7.61 13.56
N ASP A 305 -1.69 7.75 14.78
CA ASP A 305 -1.37 9.05 15.39
C ASP A 305 -0.22 9.75 14.66
N TYR A 306 0.84 9.02 14.36
CA TYR A 306 1.98 9.53 13.58
C TYR A 306 1.54 10.08 12.22
N ARG A 307 0.67 9.34 11.51
CA ARG A 307 0.10 9.80 10.22
C ARG A 307 -0.76 11.04 10.42
N ALA A 308 -1.62 11.08 11.43
CA ALA A 308 -2.50 12.21 11.70
C ALA A 308 -1.70 13.49 12.01
N GLN A 309 -0.66 13.39 12.81
CA GLN A 309 0.24 14.51 13.11
C GLN A 309 0.95 15.00 11.85
N LYS A 310 1.54 14.12 11.07
CA LYS A 310 2.24 14.45 9.82
C LYS A 310 1.32 15.18 8.84
N GLU A 311 0.14 14.63 8.58
CA GLU A 311 -0.81 15.24 7.64
C GLU A 311 -1.39 16.57 8.16
N CYS A 312 -1.58 16.72 9.47
CA CYS A 312 -2.03 17.97 10.05
C CYS A 312 -0.95 19.08 9.97
N ARG A 313 0.32 18.73 10.21
CA ARG A 313 1.46 19.64 10.03
C ARG A 313 1.63 20.04 8.56
N ARG A 314 1.36 19.12 7.62
CA ARG A 314 1.39 19.42 6.19
C ARG A 314 0.41 20.52 5.80
N LEU A 315 -0.77 20.59 6.42
CA LEU A 315 -1.70 21.73 6.21
C LEU A 315 -1.10 23.09 6.60
N ILE A 316 -0.15 23.10 7.54
CA ILE A 316 0.49 24.33 8.00
C ILE A 316 1.69 24.68 7.11
N TYR A 317 2.56 23.70 6.82
CA TYR A 317 3.90 23.90 6.30
C TYR A 317 4.06 23.53 4.82
N SER A 318 2.98 23.21 4.10
CA SER A 318 2.99 22.94 2.66
C SER A 318 1.80 23.63 2.01
N ARG A 319 1.94 24.93 1.76
CA ARG A 319 0.89 25.78 1.19
C ARG A 319 1.17 26.25 -0.21
N MET A 320 2.39 26.03 -0.68
CA MET A 320 2.80 26.38 -2.03
C MET A 320 2.86 25.14 -2.90
N SER A 321 2.46 25.31 -4.14
CA SER A 321 2.67 24.33 -5.21
C SER A 321 3.29 25.02 -6.41
N MET A 322 4.14 24.29 -7.13
CA MET A 322 4.82 24.79 -8.31
C MET A 322 4.79 23.72 -9.40
N ALA A 323 4.73 24.13 -10.63
CA ALA A 323 5.01 23.26 -11.76
C ALA A 323 6.17 23.86 -12.56
N ILE A 324 7.15 23.02 -12.91
CA ILE A 324 8.28 23.37 -13.76
C ILE A 324 8.37 22.41 -14.94
N THR A 325 8.87 22.90 -16.07
CA THR A 325 9.24 22.04 -17.20
C THR A 325 10.76 21.98 -17.25
N ALA A 326 11.30 20.85 -16.83
CA ALA A 326 12.74 20.58 -16.79
C ALA A 326 13.25 20.08 -18.15
N LEU A 327 14.49 20.39 -18.48
CA LEU A 327 15.22 19.78 -19.60
C LEU A 327 15.65 18.35 -19.21
N ALA A 328 16.69 17.80 -19.84
CA ALA A 328 17.15 16.43 -19.65
C ALA A 328 17.37 16.02 -18.17
N ASP A 329 17.71 16.96 -17.31
CA ASP A 329 17.88 16.67 -15.86
C ASP A 329 16.61 16.21 -15.17
N GLY A 330 15.44 16.54 -15.70
CA GLY A 330 14.15 16.07 -15.18
C GLY A 330 13.94 14.54 -15.30
N GLU A 331 14.69 13.89 -16.20
CA GLU A 331 14.62 12.43 -16.36
C GLU A 331 15.20 11.68 -15.16
N TRP A 332 16.22 12.27 -14.52
CA TRP A 332 16.93 11.64 -13.39
C TRP A 332 16.24 11.78 -12.04
N CYS A 333 15.21 12.63 -11.97
CA CYS A 333 14.46 12.83 -10.73
C CYS A 333 13.26 11.90 -10.64
N ASN A 334 12.93 11.45 -9.44
CA ASN A 334 11.79 10.60 -9.19
C ASN A 334 10.75 11.26 -8.28
N VAL A 335 9.52 10.77 -8.33
CA VAL A 335 8.48 11.19 -7.41
C VAL A 335 8.94 10.96 -5.97
N GLY A 336 8.73 11.97 -5.10
CA GLY A 336 9.19 11.95 -3.71
C GLY A 336 10.61 12.45 -3.51
N ASP A 337 11.35 12.79 -4.56
CA ASP A 337 12.64 13.45 -4.39
C ASP A 337 12.46 14.90 -3.96
N MET A 338 13.29 15.32 -3.02
CA MET A 338 13.42 16.73 -2.67
C MET A 338 14.39 17.40 -3.64
N ILE A 339 13.95 18.47 -4.25
CA ILE A 339 14.74 19.29 -5.17
C ILE A 339 14.82 20.72 -4.67
N GLN A 340 15.76 21.46 -5.20
CA GLN A 340 15.88 22.89 -4.95
C GLN A 340 15.58 23.68 -6.22
N VAL A 341 14.64 24.63 -6.13
CA VAL A 341 14.26 25.52 -7.23
C VAL A 341 14.39 26.96 -6.73
N PRO A 342 15.52 27.63 -6.98
CA PRO A 342 15.68 29.04 -6.67
C PRO A 342 14.67 29.87 -7.47
N ASP A 343 14.09 30.89 -6.85
CA ASP A 343 13.25 31.83 -7.56
C ASP A 343 14.09 32.62 -8.56
N THR A 344 13.76 32.55 -9.83
CA THR A 344 14.49 33.25 -10.88
C THR A 344 14.27 34.76 -10.87
N TYR A 345 13.26 35.24 -10.15
CA TYR A 345 12.93 36.67 -9.99
C TYR A 345 13.44 37.25 -8.68
N ASP A 346 13.89 36.41 -7.75
CA ASP A 346 14.48 36.89 -6.49
C ASP A 346 15.98 37.09 -6.66
N THR A 347 16.43 38.32 -6.51
CA THR A 347 17.85 38.69 -6.59
C THR A 347 18.70 38.13 -5.46
N ASN A 348 18.06 37.63 -4.39
CA ASN A 348 18.78 37.00 -3.29
C ASN A 348 19.20 35.57 -3.60
N HIS A 349 18.48 34.88 -4.49
CA HIS A 349 18.84 33.54 -4.90
C HIS A 349 19.70 33.59 -6.18
N GLN A 350 20.97 33.28 -6.01
CA GLN A 350 21.93 33.26 -7.12
C GLN A 350 22.23 31.81 -7.51
N ALA A 351 21.97 31.46 -8.75
CA ALA A 351 22.15 30.14 -9.28
C ALA A 351 22.65 30.18 -10.72
N GLY A 352 23.42 29.17 -11.09
CA GLY A 352 23.99 29.05 -12.44
C GLY A 352 24.74 27.73 -12.57
N TYR A 353 25.74 27.70 -13.44
CA TYR A 353 26.59 26.53 -13.62
C TYR A 353 28.07 26.89 -13.40
N ILE A 354 28.84 25.85 -13.10
CA ILE A 354 30.30 25.94 -12.84
C ILE A 354 31.04 25.99 -14.20
N VAL A 355 31.87 27.00 -14.38
CA VAL A 355 32.67 27.18 -15.58
C VAL A 355 34.06 26.59 -15.37
N ASN A 356 34.64 26.73 -14.16
CA ASN A 356 35.95 26.21 -13.84
C ASN A 356 36.08 25.95 -12.35
N ARG A 357 37.06 25.10 -11.97
CA ARG A 357 37.41 24.84 -10.59
C ARG A 357 38.93 24.77 -10.45
N SER A 358 39.50 25.53 -9.51
CA SER A 358 40.92 25.44 -9.11
C SER A 358 41.04 25.33 -7.60
N GLY A 359 41.17 24.10 -7.10
CA GLY A 359 41.18 23.84 -5.65
C GLY A 359 39.83 24.17 -5.00
N ASN A 360 39.81 25.21 -4.15
CA ASN A 360 38.62 25.71 -3.48
C ASN A 360 37.95 26.88 -4.21
N ASP A 361 38.58 27.38 -5.30
CA ASP A 361 38.07 28.48 -6.07
C ASP A 361 37.25 27.98 -7.26
N PHE A 362 36.03 28.47 -7.35
CA PHE A 362 35.06 28.13 -8.40
C PHE A 362 34.80 29.36 -9.26
N GLU A 363 34.74 29.16 -10.58
CA GLU A 363 34.29 30.15 -11.53
C GLU A 363 32.85 29.80 -11.98
N THR A 364 32.05 30.84 -12.13
CA THR A 364 30.60 30.71 -12.44
C THR A 364 30.23 31.51 -13.69
N ASN A 365 29.18 31.08 -14.37
CA ASN A 365 28.62 31.78 -15.54
C ASN A 365 27.90 33.08 -15.18
N GLU A 366 27.46 33.22 -13.93
CA GLU A 366 26.71 34.38 -13.45
C GLU A 366 27.56 35.12 -12.38
N ARG A 367 27.32 36.43 -12.32
CA ARG A 367 27.94 37.28 -11.29
C ARG A 367 27.30 36.96 -9.93
N ILE A 368 28.14 36.85 -8.89
CA ILE A 368 27.68 36.60 -7.51
C ILE A 368 27.81 37.86 -6.67
N THR A 369 26.75 38.20 -5.96
CA THR A 369 26.74 39.31 -5.01
C THR A 369 26.60 38.73 -3.59
N PHE A 370 27.60 38.94 -2.75
CA PHE A 370 27.58 38.47 -1.36
C PHE A 370 26.90 39.44 -0.45
N THR A 371 25.88 38.97 0.28
CA THR A 371 25.05 39.73 1.24
C THR A 371 25.12 39.07 2.62
N GLY A 372 26.32 39.07 3.24
CA GLY A 372 26.52 38.42 4.55
C GLY A 372 27.08 37.01 4.46
N SER A 373 26.70 36.15 5.41
CA SER A 373 27.14 34.73 5.44
C SER A 373 26.32 33.92 4.46
N MET A 374 26.94 33.55 3.35
CA MET A 374 26.29 32.74 2.31
C MET A 374 26.85 31.32 2.29
N PHE A 375 26.00 30.42 1.84
CA PHE A 375 26.32 29.00 1.67
C PHE A 375 26.06 28.60 0.22
N VAL A 376 26.88 27.69 -0.28
CA VAL A 376 26.78 27.15 -1.62
C VAL A 376 26.51 25.65 -1.60
N MET A 377 25.69 25.20 -2.51
CA MET A 377 25.52 23.80 -2.91
C MET A 377 25.86 23.67 -4.37
N ILE A 378 26.53 22.59 -4.75
CA ILE A 378 26.84 22.31 -6.16
C ILE A 378 26.40 20.90 -6.51
N THR A 379 26.15 20.63 -7.80
CA THR A 379 25.90 19.29 -8.30
C THR A 379 27.19 18.66 -8.83
N ASP A 380 27.36 17.35 -8.60
CA ASP A 380 28.43 16.56 -9.21
C ASP A 380 28.12 16.27 -10.70
N SER A 381 28.96 15.49 -11.34
CA SER A 381 28.82 15.09 -12.75
C SER A 381 27.59 14.20 -13.00
N MET A 382 27.06 13.58 -11.96
CA MET A 382 25.86 12.73 -12.01
C MET A 382 24.58 13.49 -11.62
N GLY A 383 24.68 14.79 -11.28
CA GLY A 383 23.57 15.60 -10.85
C GLY A 383 23.25 15.56 -9.36
N ASN A 384 23.96 14.75 -8.54
CA ASN A 384 23.75 14.70 -7.10
C ASN A 384 24.23 15.99 -6.43
N THR A 385 23.44 16.50 -5.50
CA THR A 385 23.76 17.75 -4.79
C THR A 385 24.65 17.49 -3.58
N THR A 386 25.65 18.35 -3.39
CA THR A 386 26.49 18.34 -2.20
C THR A 386 25.73 18.83 -0.96
N ALA A 387 26.33 18.62 0.22
CA ALA A 387 25.96 19.37 1.42
C ALA A 387 26.18 20.87 1.22
N ARG A 388 25.71 21.68 2.16
CA ARG A 388 25.91 23.13 2.19
C ARG A 388 27.32 23.45 2.72
N TYR A 389 28.05 24.24 1.96
CA TYR A 389 29.39 24.70 2.35
C TYR A 389 29.39 26.24 2.49
N PRO A 390 30.03 26.80 3.51
CA PRO A 390 30.24 28.24 3.59
C PRO A 390 30.97 28.75 2.34
N ALA A 391 30.46 29.80 1.74
CA ALA A 391 31.08 30.44 0.58
C ALA A 391 31.54 31.86 0.90
N THR A 392 32.69 32.22 0.34
CA THR A 392 33.23 33.55 0.46
C THR A 392 33.55 34.16 -0.90
N PRO A 393 33.48 35.50 -1.03
CA PRO A 393 33.81 36.15 -2.30
C PRO A 393 35.29 35.93 -2.66
N ARG A 394 35.53 35.79 -3.95
CA ARG A 394 36.93 35.80 -4.50
C ARG A 394 37.43 37.25 -4.59
N SER A 395 38.73 37.41 -4.43
CA SER A 395 39.38 38.73 -4.51
C SER A 395 39.69 39.19 -5.94
N ASP A 396 39.68 38.24 -6.89
CA ASP A 396 40.09 38.43 -8.27
C ASP A 396 38.93 38.55 -9.26
N THR A 397 37.73 38.12 -8.88
CA THR A 397 36.54 38.16 -9.75
C THR A 397 35.24 38.14 -8.96
N ASP A 398 34.20 38.81 -9.49
CA ASP A 398 32.84 38.68 -9.03
C ASP A 398 32.11 37.48 -9.64
N TYR A 399 32.70 36.79 -10.63
CA TYR A 399 32.14 35.60 -11.29
C TYR A 399 32.71 34.33 -10.64
N GLY A 400 32.49 34.19 -9.34
CA GLY A 400 32.92 33.00 -8.62
C GLY A 400 32.88 33.14 -7.11
N PHE A 401 33.20 32.05 -6.45
CA PHE A 401 33.26 31.94 -4.99
C PHE A 401 34.40 31.00 -4.57
N THR A 402 34.81 31.15 -3.32
CA THR A 402 35.71 30.20 -2.64
C THR A 402 34.94 29.40 -1.62
N ALA A 403 35.00 28.05 -1.67
CA ALA A 403 34.36 27.15 -0.74
C ALA A 403 35.18 25.85 -0.57
N ALA A 404 35.30 25.35 0.68
CA ALA A 404 36.01 24.13 0.99
C ALA A 404 35.18 22.87 0.67
N ILE A 405 34.85 22.69 -0.60
CA ILE A 405 34.08 21.53 -1.08
C ILE A 405 35.06 20.39 -1.39
N PRO A 406 34.82 19.15 -0.90
CA PRO A 406 35.65 17.99 -1.22
C PRO A 406 35.85 17.81 -2.72
N ALA A 407 36.86 17.04 -3.10
CA ALA A 407 37.06 16.67 -4.49
C ALA A 407 35.84 15.81 -4.96
N ILE A 408 35.14 16.32 -5.94
CA ILE A 408 34.03 15.66 -6.62
C ILE A 408 34.22 15.84 -8.13
N ASP A 409 33.70 14.90 -8.89
CA ASP A 409 33.70 15.02 -10.34
C ASP A 409 32.67 16.06 -10.77
N LEU A 410 33.08 16.97 -11.64
CA LEU A 410 32.27 18.06 -12.17
C LEU A 410 32.15 17.96 -13.68
N ASN A 411 30.99 18.19 -14.21
CA ASN A 411 30.78 18.49 -15.63
C ASN A 411 31.04 19.98 -15.84
N ILE A 412 32.22 20.31 -16.33
CA ILE A 412 32.57 21.69 -16.65
C ILE A 412 32.10 22.01 -18.05
N TYR A 413 31.37 23.12 -18.21
CA TYR A 413 30.88 23.58 -19.49
C TYR A 413 31.99 23.90 -20.44
N ASP A 414 32.12 23.18 -21.53
CA ASP A 414 33.17 23.35 -22.55
C ASP A 414 32.67 24.06 -23.80
N GLY A 415 31.42 24.50 -23.78
CA GLY A 415 30.77 25.19 -24.92
C GLY A 415 30.32 24.25 -26.03
N TYR A 416 30.55 22.94 -25.96
CA TYR A 416 30.29 22.05 -27.09
C TYR A 416 29.75 20.65 -26.68
N GLN A 417 30.47 19.90 -25.84
CA GLN A 417 30.16 18.51 -25.54
C GLN A 417 29.30 18.34 -24.27
N VAL A 418 29.49 19.21 -23.31
CA VAL A 418 28.78 19.16 -22.04
C VAL A 418 27.43 19.82 -22.14
N GLN A 419 26.36 19.02 -22.23
CA GLN A 419 24.98 19.50 -22.31
C GLN A 419 24.39 19.81 -20.94
N SER A 420 24.84 19.13 -19.89
CA SER A 420 24.39 19.30 -18.51
C SER A 420 25.57 19.61 -17.59
N PRO A 421 26.01 20.88 -17.51
CA PRO A 421 27.09 21.28 -16.63
C PRO A 421 26.69 21.20 -15.16
N SER A 422 27.68 20.98 -14.29
CA SER A 422 27.49 21.05 -12.84
C SER A 422 27.00 22.42 -12.42
N ARG A 423 25.96 22.45 -11.59
CA ARG A 423 25.25 23.66 -11.18
C ARG A 423 25.61 24.08 -9.78
N TYR A 424 25.34 25.33 -9.47
CA TYR A 424 25.42 25.84 -8.11
C TYR A 424 24.17 26.64 -7.76
N VAL A 425 23.90 26.72 -6.48
CA VAL A 425 23.00 27.70 -5.85
C VAL A 425 23.73 28.27 -4.64
N ILE A 426 23.71 29.59 -4.50
CA ILE A 426 24.37 30.31 -3.40
C ILE A 426 23.41 31.33 -2.80
N ALA A 427 23.17 31.24 -1.48
CA ALA A 427 22.27 32.11 -0.74
C ALA A 427 22.51 31.97 0.78
N THR A 428 21.75 32.69 1.59
CA THR A 428 21.72 32.47 3.04
C THR A 428 21.05 31.13 3.38
N ILE A 429 21.18 30.65 4.62
CA ILE A 429 20.57 29.38 5.04
C ILE A 429 19.03 29.46 4.93
N GLU A 430 18.45 30.56 5.37
CA GLU A 430 17.00 30.78 5.37
C GLU A 430 16.44 30.75 3.95
N GLU A 431 17.12 31.40 3.03
CA GLU A 431 16.74 31.42 1.62
C GLU A 431 16.86 30.05 0.98
N LEU A 432 17.97 29.31 1.25
CA LEU A 432 18.13 27.94 0.76
C LEU A 432 17.04 27.01 1.30
N ASP A 433 16.57 27.23 2.52
CA ASP A 433 15.48 26.44 3.10
C ASP A 433 14.13 26.77 2.45
N ALA A 434 13.89 28.01 2.09
CA ALA A 434 12.64 28.46 1.47
C ALA A 434 12.46 27.98 0.02
N THR A 435 13.49 27.45 -0.61
CA THR A 435 13.46 27.01 -2.03
C THR A 435 13.42 25.48 -2.20
N ARG A 436 13.10 24.74 -1.15
CA ARG A 436 13.04 23.27 -1.18
C ARG A 436 11.65 22.79 -1.54
N TRP A 437 11.59 21.82 -2.45
CA TRP A 437 10.36 21.27 -2.99
C TRP A 437 10.40 19.75 -3.04
N ILE A 438 9.24 19.09 -2.95
CA ILE A 438 9.07 17.65 -3.18
C ILE A 438 8.37 17.46 -4.52
N ILE A 439 8.88 16.55 -5.34
CA ILE A 439 8.23 16.13 -6.58
C ILE A 439 7.02 15.26 -6.23
N THR A 440 5.84 15.73 -6.60
CA THR A 440 4.58 15.00 -6.39
C THR A 440 4.13 14.25 -7.62
N GLU A 441 4.51 14.72 -8.82
CA GLU A 441 4.17 14.10 -10.09
C GLU A 441 5.26 14.39 -11.13
N LYS A 442 5.52 13.41 -11.98
CA LYS A 442 6.49 13.48 -13.08
C LYS A 442 5.81 13.07 -14.38
N GLN A 443 5.85 13.93 -15.38
CA GLN A 443 5.29 13.69 -16.70
C GLN A 443 6.34 13.90 -17.77
N PRO A 444 6.94 12.84 -18.34
CA PRO A 444 7.85 12.94 -19.46
C PRO A 444 7.14 13.49 -20.71
N GLY A 445 7.73 14.48 -21.37
CA GLY A 445 7.26 15.03 -22.62
C GLY A 445 7.83 14.28 -23.83
N SER A 446 7.19 14.43 -24.99
CA SER A 446 7.67 13.82 -26.23
C SER A 446 8.84 14.56 -26.88
N ASP A 447 9.20 15.72 -26.36
CA ASP A 447 10.26 16.62 -26.85
C ASP A 447 11.56 16.53 -26.01
N GLY A 448 11.66 15.54 -25.13
CA GLY A 448 12.79 15.38 -24.21
C GLY A 448 12.76 16.32 -23.00
N THR A 449 11.63 16.99 -22.77
CA THR A 449 11.39 17.73 -21.54
C THR A 449 10.60 16.90 -20.53
N THR A 450 10.65 17.25 -19.26
CA THR A 450 9.87 16.59 -18.21
C THR A 450 9.15 17.65 -17.37
N THR A 451 7.83 17.55 -17.28
CA THR A 451 7.04 18.39 -16.39
C THR A 451 7.03 17.77 -14.99
N LEU A 452 7.41 18.58 -14.00
CA LEU A 452 7.42 18.21 -12.59
C LEU A 452 6.41 19.06 -11.83
N SER A 453 5.47 18.40 -11.15
CA SER A 453 4.59 19.05 -10.17
C SER A 453 5.23 18.96 -8.79
N LEU A 454 5.26 20.07 -8.08
CA LEU A 454 6.02 20.26 -6.87
C LEU A 454 5.14 20.74 -5.73
N ALA A 455 5.36 20.24 -4.52
CA ALA A 455 4.80 20.76 -3.29
C ALA A 455 5.91 21.31 -2.39
N GLU A 456 5.59 22.36 -1.64
CA GLU A 456 6.52 22.97 -0.68
C GLU A 456 7.00 21.94 0.35
N TYR A 457 8.31 21.90 0.59
CA TYR A 457 8.93 21.03 1.56
C TYR A 457 9.32 21.80 2.84
N SER A 458 9.03 21.22 3.99
CA SER A 458 9.52 21.69 5.28
C SER A 458 9.84 20.52 6.19
N ASP A 459 10.97 20.60 6.92
CA ASP A 459 11.33 19.62 7.95
C ASP A 459 10.31 19.55 9.09
N LEU A 460 9.52 20.62 9.29
CA LEU A 460 8.51 20.72 10.34
C LEU A 460 7.25 19.87 10.07
N ILE A 461 7.10 19.32 8.87
CA ILE A 461 6.02 18.39 8.52
C ILE A 461 6.18 17.08 9.29
N TYR A 462 7.40 16.65 9.53
CA TYR A 462 7.70 15.35 10.11
C TYR A 462 7.76 15.41 11.64
N PRO A 463 6.98 14.56 12.33
CA PRO A 463 6.93 14.49 13.80
C PRO A 463 8.27 14.17 14.44
#